data_05dd8c38f6bc7ddc7252c917ac5c34c5
#
_entry.id   05dd8c38f6bc7ddc7252c917ac5c34c5
#
_cell.length_a   1.000
_cell.length_b   1.000
_cell.length_c   1.000
_cell.angle_alpha   90.00
_cell.angle_beta   90.00
_cell.angle_gamma   90.00
#
_symmetry.space_group_name_H-M   'P 1'
#
loop_
_entity.id
_entity.type
_entity.pdbx_description
1 polymer ?
#
loop_
_entity_poly.entity_id
_entity_poly.type
_entity_poly.pdbx_seq_one_letter_code
_entity_poly.pdbx_strand_id
1 'polypeptide(L)'
;MSSGVWTGVAVAGATAAYALFSRRLSSTPLSSAIVFVGAGILIGPAVLDIIDLEDDAAPIITLLEAALTLVLFTDAMTVRRRDLAAGGFLPGRLLAIGLLLSIGAGWLLAWPLLPGLTMWELALVGAILAPTDAALGKTAISNPRVPALVRHGLNVESGLNDGMVLPFFVLFLAAIPGTHYAEEGAAGVFWRALVLSTALGLLVGGLGGRLLQWSRARGWVTREWRQVYVLAVAAASYGLGVVTDGSGFIAAWVAGFAFGFALRRYRTGGEKESPDRTAEFAENLGGLLASMSLLVFGAVLLGPTLEHLTWRIVLYAVLSLTVVRMVPVALSLVGSGLRPPTVAYIGWFGPRGLASVVLALLVAEESAHVPGVELLGRVVAVTVGLSVLLHGVSAVALAERYGRWYEKAAAATRGLREEEPVPEPPGRRRLGSLDRPER
;
A
#
# COMPACT_ATOMS: atom_id res chain seq x y z
N MET A 1 -32.81 -1.67 7.24
CA MET A 1 -32.60 -2.61 6.11
C MET A 1 -32.56 -1.93 4.72
N SER A 2 -33.05 -0.71 4.54
CA SER A 2 -33.05 -0.03 3.23
C SER A 2 -31.74 0.76 2.95
N SER A 3 -31.08 1.31 3.97
CA SER A 3 -29.86 2.13 3.80
C SER A 3 -28.69 1.30 3.24
N GLY A 4 -28.32 0.17 3.85
CA GLY A 4 -27.21 -0.66 3.38
C GLY A 4 -27.38 -1.25 1.97
N VAL A 5 -28.62 -1.45 1.52
CA VAL A 5 -28.90 -1.86 0.13
C VAL A 5 -28.57 -0.72 -0.84
N TRP A 6 -28.94 0.50 -0.51
CA TRP A 6 -28.63 1.67 -1.34
C TRP A 6 -27.13 1.99 -1.37
N THR A 7 -26.43 1.83 -0.23
CA THR A 7 -24.96 1.89 -0.17
C THR A 7 -24.32 0.88 -1.12
N GLY A 8 -24.77 -0.38 -1.09
CA GLY A 8 -24.31 -1.42 -2.01
C GLY A 8 -24.57 -1.09 -3.48
N VAL A 9 -25.76 -0.57 -3.80
CA VAL A 9 -26.13 -0.14 -5.17
C VAL A 9 -25.26 1.03 -5.64
N ALA A 10 -25.02 2.03 -4.79
CA ALA A 10 -24.18 3.19 -5.12
C ALA A 10 -22.72 2.79 -5.38
N VAL A 11 -22.14 1.94 -4.53
CA VAL A 11 -20.78 1.41 -4.70
C VAL A 11 -20.67 0.57 -5.96
N ALA A 12 -21.61 -0.33 -6.21
CA ALA A 12 -21.64 -1.15 -7.42
C ALA A 12 -21.81 -0.28 -8.68
N GLY A 13 -22.68 0.73 -8.63
CA GLY A 13 -22.91 1.68 -9.72
C GLY A 13 -21.67 2.49 -10.06
N ALA A 14 -20.98 3.04 -9.05
CA ALA A 14 -19.72 3.77 -9.23
C ALA A 14 -18.62 2.88 -9.84
N THR A 15 -18.52 1.64 -9.35
CA THR A 15 -17.55 0.65 -9.86
C THR A 15 -17.86 0.27 -11.31
N ALA A 16 -19.11 0.01 -11.65
CA ALA A 16 -19.54 -0.31 -13.00
C ALA A 16 -19.32 0.88 -13.96
N ALA A 17 -19.64 2.08 -13.54
CA ALA A 17 -19.37 3.29 -14.31
C ALA A 17 -17.89 3.46 -14.59
N TYR A 18 -17.05 3.32 -13.57
CA TYR A 18 -15.59 3.38 -13.78
C TYR A 18 -15.11 2.29 -14.74
N ALA A 19 -15.58 1.05 -14.60
CA ALA A 19 -15.17 -0.07 -15.46
C ALA A 19 -15.46 0.21 -16.94
N LEU A 20 -16.66 0.75 -17.26
CA LEU A 20 -17.06 1.11 -18.62
C LEU A 20 -16.18 2.19 -19.26
N PHE A 21 -15.71 3.15 -18.47
CA PHE A 21 -14.91 4.27 -18.95
C PHE A 21 -13.40 4.16 -18.65
N SER A 22 -12.95 3.06 -18.02
CA SER A 22 -11.59 2.87 -17.51
C SER A 22 -10.50 3.12 -18.56
N ARG A 23 -10.68 2.62 -19.80
CA ARG A 23 -9.72 2.85 -20.90
C ARG A 23 -9.64 4.33 -21.29
N ARG A 24 -10.76 5.05 -21.32
CA ARG A 24 -10.79 6.47 -21.63
C ARG A 24 -10.17 7.30 -20.51
N LEU A 25 -10.48 6.95 -19.26
CA LEU A 25 -9.93 7.61 -18.08
C LEU A 25 -8.42 7.39 -17.94
N SER A 26 -7.90 6.22 -18.32
CA SER A 26 -6.45 5.95 -18.28
C SER A 26 -5.62 6.84 -19.22
N SER A 27 -6.23 7.49 -20.19
CA SER A 27 -5.58 8.50 -21.07
C SER A 27 -5.67 9.93 -20.53
N THR A 28 -6.32 10.14 -19.39
CA THR A 28 -6.47 11.44 -18.72
C THR A 28 -5.59 11.50 -17.45
N PRO A 29 -5.35 12.67 -16.87
CA PRO A 29 -4.68 12.79 -15.59
C PRO A 29 -5.52 12.30 -14.41
N LEU A 30 -6.78 11.86 -14.63
CA LEU A 30 -7.67 11.32 -13.61
C LEU A 30 -7.30 9.86 -13.32
N SER A 31 -6.58 9.64 -12.23
CA SER A 31 -6.32 8.28 -11.76
C SER A 31 -7.61 7.62 -11.23
N SER A 32 -7.65 6.26 -11.21
CA SER A 32 -8.75 5.52 -10.58
C SER A 32 -9.03 6.00 -9.16
N ALA A 33 -7.97 6.27 -8.40
CA ALA A 33 -8.08 6.75 -7.03
C ALA A 33 -8.83 8.09 -6.92
N ILE A 34 -8.53 9.05 -7.80
CA ILE A 34 -9.23 10.34 -7.82
C ILE A 34 -10.73 10.12 -8.10
N VAL A 35 -11.05 9.23 -9.05
CA VAL A 35 -12.45 8.95 -9.40
C VAL A 35 -13.19 8.28 -8.25
N PHE A 36 -12.60 7.25 -7.62
CA PHE A 36 -13.24 6.55 -6.51
C PHE A 36 -13.38 7.43 -5.26
N VAL A 37 -12.35 8.20 -4.90
CA VAL A 37 -12.44 9.16 -3.78
C VAL A 37 -13.48 10.24 -4.06
N GLY A 38 -13.50 10.80 -5.26
CA GLY A 38 -14.50 11.80 -5.67
C GLY A 38 -15.91 11.25 -5.67
N ALA A 39 -16.12 10.02 -6.17
CA ALA A 39 -17.40 9.33 -6.09
C ALA A 39 -17.83 9.10 -4.64
N GLY A 40 -16.87 8.73 -3.76
CA GLY A 40 -17.12 8.57 -2.32
C GLY A 40 -17.61 9.86 -1.66
N ILE A 41 -16.93 10.98 -1.89
CA ILE A 41 -17.36 12.29 -1.37
C ILE A 41 -18.78 12.63 -1.86
N LEU A 42 -19.07 12.33 -3.15
CA LEU A 42 -20.38 12.63 -3.75
C LEU A 42 -21.51 11.82 -3.12
N ILE A 43 -21.32 10.51 -2.88
CA ILE A 43 -22.35 9.62 -2.33
C ILE A 43 -22.39 9.59 -0.80
N GLY A 44 -21.36 10.16 -0.16
CA GLY A 44 -21.25 10.24 1.29
C GLY A 44 -22.11 11.34 1.91
N PRO A 45 -22.05 11.47 3.26
CA PRO A 45 -22.84 12.44 4.04
C PRO A 45 -22.62 13.90 3.65
N ALA A 46 -21.45 14.21 3.09
CA ALA A 46 -21.10 15.58 2.71
C ALA A 46 -21.94 16.12 1.52
N VAL A 47 -22.52 15.26 0.66
CA VAL A 47 -23.25 15.71 -0.56
C VAL A 47 -24.60 15.03 -0.72
N LEU A 48 -24.65 13.73 -0.98
CA LEU A 48 -25.90 13.00 -1.28
C LEU A 48 -26.45 12.20 -0.10
N ASP A 49 -25.68 12.00 0.94
CA ASP A 49 -26.08 11.29 2.17
C ASP A 49 -26.73 9.92 1.91
N ILE A 50 -26.12 9.14 0.99
CA ILE A 50 -26.60 7.80 0.64
C ILE A 50 -25.99 6.74 1.57
N ILE A 51 -24.78 6.98 2.07
CA ILE A 51 -24.04 6.07 2.95
C ILE A 51 -24.36 6.41 4.40
N ASP A 52 -24.99 5.50 5.10
CA ASP A 52 -25.25 5.60 6.55
C ASP A 52 -24.10 4.96 7.32
N LEU A 53 -23.37 5.78 8.10
CA LEU A 53 -22.19 5.34 8.84
C LEU A 53 -22.52 4.57 10.11
N GLU A 54 -23.71 4.80 10.71
CA GLU A 54 -24.11 4.13 11.95
C GLU A 54 -24.48 2.66 11.68
N ASP A 55 -25.19 2.40 10.58
CA ASP A 55 -25.64 1.06 10.21
C ASP A 55 -24.57 0.24 9.45
N ASP A 56 -23.65 0.89 8.73
CA ASP A 56 -22.72 0.27 7.79
C ASP A 56 -21.29 0.13 8.31
N ALA A 57 -20.98 0.52 9.56
CA ALA A 57 -19.60 0.56 10.08
C ALA A 57 -18.88 -0.81 10.04
N ALA A 58 -19.50 -1.87 10.52
CA ALA A 58 -18.87 -3.19 10.59
C ALA A 58 -18.58 -3.81 9.19
N PRO A 59 -19.49 -3.77 8.21
CA PRO A 59 -19.19 -4.18 6.83
C PRO A 59 -18.07 -3.36 6.19
N ILE A 60 -18.01 -2.07 6.45
CA ILE A 60 -16.97 -1.17 5.95
C ILE A 60 -15.59 -1.58 6.48
N ILE A 61 -15.47 -1.76 7.79
CA ILE A 61 -14.20 -2.18 8.41
C ILE A 61 -13.76 -3.52 7.85
N THR A 62 -14.66 -4.51 7.79
CA THR A 62 -14.34 -5.84 7.22
C THR A 62 -13.86 -5.76 5.76
N LEU A 63 -14.46 -4.89 4.95
CA LEU A 63 -14.03 -4.65 3.57
C LEU A 63 -12.61 -4.11 3.52
N LEU A 64 -12.31 -3.13 4.36
CA LEU A 64 -11.00 -2.47 4.42
C LEU A 64 -9.90 -3.41 4.93
N GLU A 65 -10.21 -4.20 5.96
CA GLU A 65 -9.31 -5.23 6.48
C GLU A 65 -9.01 -6.32 5.45
N ALA A 66 -10.04 -6.80 4.75
CA ALA A 66 -9.87 -7.77 3.67
C ALA A 66 -9.03 -7.20 2.53
N ALA A 67 -9.26 -5.94 2.15
CA ALA A 67 -8.49 -5.25 1.12
C ALA A 67 -7.00 -5.16 1.52
N LEU A 68 -6.70 -4.66 2.72
CA LEU A 68 -5.32 -4.53 3.19
C LEU A 68 -4.65 -5.90 3.35
N THR A 69 -5.36 -6.90 3.89
CA THR A 69 -4.85 -8.27 4.04
C THR A 69 -4.41 -8.86 2.70
N LEU A 70 -5.24 -8.73 1.67
CA LEU A 70 -4.92 -9.24 0.33
C LEU A 70 -3.76 -8.48 -0.31
N VAL A 71 -3.75 -7.16 -0.19
CA VAL A 71 -2.65 -6.33 -0.71
C VAL A 71 -1.34 -6.71 -0.03
N LEU A 72 -1.28 -6.73 1.30
CA LEU A 72 -0.09 -7.10 2.06
C LEU A 72 0.43 -8.50 1.70
N PHE A 73 -0.47 -9.48 1.60
CA PHE A 73 -0.12 -10.86 1.26
C PHE A 73 0.42 -10.96 -0.17
N THR A 74 -0.28 -10.36 -1.16
CA THR A 74 0.11 -10.46 -2.57
C THR A 74 1.38 -9.69 -2.87
N ASP A 75 1.56 -8.52 -2.30
CA ASP A 75 2.78 -7.73 -2.44
C ASP A 75 4.00 -8.48 -1.87
N ALA A 76 3.88 -9.00 -0.65
CA ALA A 76 4.92 -9.82 -0.03
C ALA A 76 5.20 -11.11 -0.84
N MET A 77 4.16 -11.77 -1.38
CA MET A 77 4.29 -12.99 -2.19
C MET A 77 5.06 -12.74 -3.48
N THR A 78 4.95 -11.58 -4.10
CA THR A 78 5.61 -11.27 -5.38
C THR A 78 7.09 -10.95 -5.23
N VAL A 79 7.54 -10.49 -4.07
CA VAL A 79 8.95 -10.14 -3.80
C VAL A 79 9.86 -11.37 -3.95
N ARG A 80 10.95 -11.23 -4.71
CA ARG A 80 11.93 -12.29 -4.98
C ARG A 80 13.26 -11.97 -4.31
N ARG A 81 14.01 -13.01 -3.89
CA ARG A 81 15.37 -12.82 -3.37
C ARG A 81 16.30 -12.09 -4.37
N ARG A 82 16.05 -12.26 -5.67
CA ARG A 82 16.81 -11.56 -6.73
C ARG A 82 16.50 -10.07 -6.75
N ASP A 83 15.27 -9.69 -6.42
CA ASP A 83 14.83 -8.30 -6.38
C ASP A 83 15.50 -7.55 -5.22
N LEU A 84 15.80 -8.28 -4.14
CA LEU A 84 16.55 -7.76 -3.01
C LEU A 84 18.07 -7.80 -3.23
N ALA A 85 18.58 -8.62 -4.18
CA ALA A 85 20.01 -8.77 -4.46
C ALA A 85 20.47 -7.86 -5.62
N ALA A 86 19.74 -7.86 -6.75
CA ALA A 86 20.09 -7.06 -7.93
C ALA A 86 19.31 -5.72 -7.88
N GLY A 87 20.03 -4.61 -7.72
CA GLY A 87 19.42 -3.29 -7.49
C GLY A 87 18.82 -3.10 -6.09
N GLY A 88 18.95 -4.10 -5.19
CA GLY A 88 18.40 -4.11 -3.83
C GLY A 88 18.98 -3.04 -2.90
N PHE A 89 20.05 -2.35 -3.30
CA PHE A 89 20.56 -1.21 -2.54
C PHE A 89 19.49 -0.09 -2.45
N LEU A 90 18.71 0.12 -3.52
CA LEU A 90 17.72 1.19 -3.58
C LEU A 90 16.54 0.93 -2.64
N PRO A 91 15.74 -0.16 -2.79
CA PRO A 91 14.67 -0.44 -1.85
C PRO A 91 15.20 -0.72 -0.43
N GLY A 92 16.35 -1.36 -0.28
CA GLY A 92 16.97 -1.61 1.02
C GLY A 92 17.26 -0.35 1.81
N ARG A 93 17.80 0.70 1.17
CA ARG A 93 18.04 2.00 1.81
C ARG A 93 16.75 2.76 2.10
N LEU A 94 15.79 2.72 1.16
CA LEU A 94 14.50 3.38 1.35
C LEU A 94 13.71 2.76 2.51
N LEU A 95 13.74 1.45 2.65
CA LEU A 95 13.05 0.73 3.73
C LEU A 95 13.80 0.81 5.08
N ALA A 96 15.10 0.52 5.10
CA ALA A 96 15.85 0.46 6.36
C ALA A 96 16.16 1.83 6.95
N ILE A 97 16.34 2.85 6.12
CA ILE A 97 16.71 4.20 6.56
C ILE A 97 15.58 5.18 6.27
N GLY A 98 15.09 5.21 5.03
CA GLY A 98 14.09 6.17 4.57
C GLY A 98 12.79 6.07 5.35
N LEU A 99 12.24 4.86 5.54
CA LEU A 99 11.00 4.62 6.28
C LEU A 99 11.12 5.06 7.75
N LEU A 100 12.19 4.66 8.44
CA LEU A 100 12.39 5.02 9.84
C LEU A 100 12.56 6.53 10.03
N LEU A 101 13.34 7.17 9.15
CA LEU A 101 13.50 8.62 9.16
C LEU A 101 12.17 9.33 8.82
N SER A 102 11.33 8.76 7.94
CA SER A 102 10.01 9.34 7.62
C SER A 102 9.06 9.24 8.80
N ILE A 103 9.04 8.13 9.54
CA ILE A 103 8.26 7.98 10.78
C ILE A 103 8.71 9.05 11.79
N GLY A 104 10.01 9.13 12.07
CA GLY A 104 10.57 10.10 13.01
C GLY A 104 10.34 11.55 12.59
N ALA A 105 10.53 11.88 11.32
CA ALA A 105 10.30 13.22 10.79
C ALA A 105 8.80 13.60 10.84
N GLY A 106 7.90 12.65 10.52
CA GLY A 106 6.46 12.84 10.65
C GLY A 106 6.03 13.11 12.09
N TRP A 107 6.56 12.35 13.03
CA TRP A 107 6.35 12.55 14.45
C TRP A 107 6.85 13.92 14.92
N LEU A 108 8.09 14.28 14.60
CA LEU A 108 8.69 15.58 14.99
C LEU A 108 7.93 16.77 14.39
N LEU A 109 7.48 16.66 13.13
CA LEU A 109 6.68 17.69 12.48
C LEU A 109 5.28 17.81 13.10
N ALA A 110 4.68 16.71 13.53
CA ALA A 110 3.37 16.68 14.17
C ALA A 110 3.36 17.47 15.50
N TRP A 111 4.45 17.45 16.24
CA TRP A 111 4.55 18.07 17.57
C TRP A 111 4.12 19.54 17.61
N PRO A 112 4.67 20.47 16.80
CA PRO A 112 4.26 21.87 16.82
C PRO A 112 2.95 22.14 16.09
N LEU A 113 2.53 21.27 15.15
CA LEU A 113 1.40 21.52 14.28
C LEU A 113 0.08 20.92 14.77
N LEU A 114 0.14 19.86 15.58
CA LEU A 114 -1.03 19.11 16.04
C LEU A 114 -1.15 19.15 17.58
N PRO A 115 -1.35 20.35 18.18
CA PRO A 115 -1.53 20.47 19.62
C PRO A 115 -2.83 19.74 20.03
N GLY A 116 -2.77 19.03 21.12
CA GLY A 116 -3.90 18.22 21.63
C GLY A 116 -3.71 16.73 21.43
N LEU A 117 -2.74 16.29 20.60
CA LEU A 117 -2.33 14.91 20.54
C LEU A 117 -1.26 14.60 21.59
N THR A 118 -1.37 13.43 22.20
CA THR A 118 -0.34 12.90 23.09
C THR A 118 0.91 12.49 22.30
N MET A 119 2.03 12.26 22.99
CA MET A 119 3.30 11.85 22.38
C MET A 119 3.14 10.61 21.50
N TRP A 120 2.37 9.63 21.91
CA TRP A 120 2.17 8.40 21.18
C TRP A 120 1.19 8.53 20.02
N GLU A 121 0.17 9.37 20.15
CA GLU A 121 -0.71 9.71 19.02
C GLU A 121 0.04 10.47 17.92
N LEU A 122 0.96 11.38 18.29
CA LEU A 122 1.86 12.03 17.32
C LEU A 122 2.76 11.02 16.60
N ALA A 123 3.26 9.99 17.34
CA ALA A 123 4.06 8.93 16.76
C ALA A 123 3.22 8.04 15.81
N LEU A 124 1.95 7.76 16.18
CA LEU A 124 1.00 7.07 15.32
C LEU A 124 0.75 7.82 14.01
N VAL A 125 0.55 9.15 14.05
CA VAL A 125 0.43 9.98 12.84
C VAL A 125 1.64 9.79 11.93
N GLY A 126 2.86 9.82 12.51
CA GLY A 126 4.10 9.58 11.77
C GLY A 126 4.16 8.18 11.13
N ALA A 127 3.77 7.14 11.88
CA ALA A 127 3.77 5.76 11.41
C ALA A 127 2.69 5.52 10.35
N ILE A 128 1.45 5.96 10.58
CA ILE A 128 0.32 5.77 9.65
C ILE A 128 0.58 6.45 8.30
N LEU A 129 1.28 7.60 8.31
CA LEU A 129 1.56 8.37 7.11
C LEU A 129 2.95 8.12 6.51
N ALA A 130 3.75 7.18 7.03
CA ALA A 130 5.05 6.85 6.45
C ALA A 130 4.96 5.90 5.23
N PRO A 131 4.09 4.86 5.19
CA PRO A 131 4.00 3.94 4.07
C PRO A 131 3.58 4.62 2.78
N THR A 132 3.93 4.01 1.64
CA THR A 132 3.62 4.54 0.31
C THR A 132 2.93 3.48 -0.55
N ASP A 133 1.95 3.89 -1.34
CA ASP A 133 1.09 3.00 -2.13
C ASP A 133 1.48 3.02 -3.63
N ALA A 134 2.00 1.89 -4.13
CA ALA A 134 2.37 1.74 -5.54
C ALA A 134 1.16 1.83 -6.49
N ALA A 135 -0.04 1.46 -6.04
CA ALA A 135 -1.23 1.50 -6.88
C ALA A 135 -1.58 2.93 -7.29
N LEU A 136 -1.42 3.89 -6.38
CA LEU A 136 -1.60 5.31 -6.65
C LEU A 136 -0.52 5.90 -7.55
N GLY A 137 0.71 5.38 -7.48
CA GLY A 137 1.86 5.74 -8.31
C GLY A 137 2.01 4.92 -9.60
N LYS A 138 1.09 4.01 -9.91
CA LYS A 138 1.23 3.01 -10.99
C LYS A 138 1.61 3.63 -12.34
N THR A 139 1.02 4.75 -12.72
CA THR A 139 1.32 5.44 -13.98
C THR A 139 2.78 5.91 -14.04
N ALA A 140 3.33 6.42 -12.94
CA ALA A 140 4.72 6.83 -12.85
C ALA A 140 5.69 5.63 -12.89
N ILE A 141 5.37 4.58 -12.12
CA ILE A 141 6.20 3.38 -11.99
C ILE A 141 6.16 2.52 -13.25
N SER A 142 5.06 2.56 -14.03
CA SER A 142 4.91 1.76 -15.26
C SER A 142 5.41 2.46 -16.53
N ASN A 143 5.82 3.73 -16.47
CA ASN A 143 6.28 4.46 -17.65
C ASN A 143 7.62 3.88 -18.15
N PRO A 144 7.70 3.42 -19.42
CA PRO A 144 8.91 2.78 -19.96
C PRO A 144 10.11 3.71 -20.11
N ARG A 145 9.91 5.04 -20.09
CA ARG A 145 10.98 6.04 -20.11
C ARG A 145 11.69 6.19 -18.76
N VAL A 146 11.06 5.75 -17.67
CA VAL A 146 11.69 5.73 -16.34
C VAL A 146 12.63 4.52 -16.26
N PRO A 147 13.88 4.68 -15.81
CA PRO A 147 14.84 3.58 -15.68
C PRO A 147 14.29 2.38 -14.90
N ALA A 148 14.66 1.17 -15.34
CA ALA A 148 14.19 -0.06 -14.72
C ALA A 148 14.55 -0.14 -13.22
N LEU A 149 15.74 0.31 -12.85
CA LEU A 149 16.19 0.40 -11.45
C LEU A 149 15.24 1.22 -10.59
N VAL A 150 14.82 2.39 -11.07
CA VAL A 150 13.94 3.31 -10.31
C VAL A 150 12.53 2.72 -10.20
N ARG A 151 12.00 2.19 -11.31
CA ARG A 151 10.67 1.53 -11.33
C ARG A 151 10.63 0.34 -10.36
N HIS A 152 11.66 -0.49 -10.43
CA HIS A 152 11.80 -1.65 -9.56
C HIS A 152 11.95 -1.23 -8.10
N GLY A 153 12.82 -0.26 -7.81
CA GLY A 153 13.05 0.23 -6.45
C GLY A 153 11.79 0.77 -5.79
N LEU A 154 11.03 1.62 -6.49
CA LEU A 154 9.76 2.16 -5.99
C LEU A 154 8.70 1.07 -5.80
N ASN A 155 8.61 0.10 -6.71
CA ASN A 155 7.64 -0.99 -6.58
C ASN A 155 7.95 -1.90 -5.40
N VAL A 156 9.22 -2.25 -5.17
CA VAL A 156 9.63 -3.09 -4.04
C VAL A 156 9.51 -2.33 -2.72
N GLU A 157 9.89 -1.04 -2.70
CA GLU A 157 9.70 -0.20 -1.52
C GLU A 157 8.23 -0.18 -1.10
N SER A 158 7.35 0.17 -2.01
CA SER A 158 5.92 0.33 -1.71
C SER A 158 5.25 -0.99 -1.32
N GLY A 159 5.61 -2.12 -1.95
CA GLY A 159 5.05 -3.42 -1.56
C GLY A 159 5.56 -3.95 -0.21
N LEU A 160 6.60 -3.36 0.36
CA LEU A 160 7.18 -3.82 1.62
C LEU A 160 6.94 -2.87 2.80
N ASN A 161 6.85 -1.58 2.56
CA ASN A 161 6.77 -0.57 3.63
C ASN A 161 5.47 -0.66 4.43
N ASP A 162 4.34 -1.04 3.81
CA ASP A 162 3.06 -1.22 4.48
C ASP A 162 3.16 -2.28 5.59
N GLY A 163 3.79 -3.42 5.30
CA GLY A 163 4.03 -4.45 6.31
C GLY A 163 5.10 -4.08 7.33
N MET A 164 6.16 -3.36 6.89
CA MET A 164 7.25 -2.95 7.78
C MET A 164 6.85 -1.88 8.79
N VAL A 165 5.81 -1.11 8.53
CA VAL A 165 5.30 -0.10 9.47
C VAL A 165 4.46 -0.72 10.58
N LEU A 166 3.83 -1.89 10.36
CA LEU A 166 2.90 -2.50 11.31
C LEU A 166 3.50 -2.71 12.72
N PRO A 167 4.74 -3.18 12.90
CA PRO A 167 5.34 -3.27 14.23
C PRO A 167 5.38 -1.93 14.97
N PHE A 168 5.70 -0.83 14.26
CA PHE A 168 5.73 0.51 14.86
C PHE A 168 4.32 0.99 15.20
N PHE A 169 3.34 0.73 14.33
CA PHE A 169 1.94 1.01 14.58
C PHE A 169 1.45 0.31 15.86
N VAL A 170 1.66 -1.01 15.97
CA VAL A 170 1.26 -1.79 17.16
C VAL A 170 1.98 -1.27 18.41
N LEU A 171 3.28 -0.97 18.32
CA LEU A 171 4.06 -0.44 19.43
C LEU A 171 3.51 0.90 19.95
N PHE A 172 3.24 1.83 19.04
CA PHE A 172 2.78 3.18 19.41
C PHE A 172 1.33 3.14 19.93
N LEU A 173 0.47 2.31 19.35
CA LEU A 173 -0.90 2.11 19.83
C LEU A 173 -0.91 1.47 21.23
N ALA A 174 -0.10 0.44 21.45
CA ALA A 174 0.02 -0.22 22.75
C ALA A 174 0.66 0.68 23.84
N ALA A 175 1.36 1.74 23.44
CA ALA A 175 1.92 2.72 24.38
C ALA A 175 0.90 3.77 24.85
N ILE A 176 -0.29 3.86 24.24
CA ILE A 176 -1.37 4.73 24.69
C ILE A 176 -2.10 4.04 25.85
N PRO A 177 -2.16 4.66 27.06
CA PRO A 177 -2.81 4.08 28.23
C PRO A 177 -4.30 3.83 27.98
N GLY A 178 -4.80 2.69 28.45
CA GLY A 178 -6.23 2.33 28.40
C GLY A 178 -6.64 1.65 27.09
N THR A 179 -5.83 1.60 26.06
CA THR A 179 -6.13 0.80 24.87
C THR A 179 -6.13 -0.69 25.22
N HIS A 180 -6.88 -1.49 24.48
CA HIS A 180 -6.87 -2.96 24.61
C HIS A 180 -5.44 -3.53 24.60
N TYR A 181 -4.55 -2.89 23.85
CA TYR A 181 -3.14 -3.26 23.77
C TYR A 181 -2.30 -2.86 25.00
N ALA A 182 -2.75 -1.92 25.82
CA ALA A 182 -1.97 -1.41 26.96
C ALA A 182 -2.09 -2.26 28.23
N GLU A 183 -3.16 -3.03 28.40
CA GLU A 183 -3.45 -3.79 29.62
C GLU A 183 -2.36 -4.83 29.97
N GLU A 184 -1.69 -5.40 28.98
CA GLU A 184 -0.61 -6.37 29.15
C GLU A 184 0.80 -5.76 29.18
N GLY A 185 0.89 -4.44 29.07
CA GLY A 185 2.14 -3.70 28.90
C GLY A 185 2.62 -3.65 27.44
N ALA A 186 2.91 -2.45 26.95
CA ALA A 186 3.26 -2.19 25.56
C ALA A 186 4.35 -3.10 25.00
N ALA A 187 5.38 -3.43 25.80
CA ALA A 187 6.45 -4.33 25.37
C ALA A 187 5.97 -5.77 25.21
N GLY A 188 5.13 -6.29 26.10
CA GLY A 188 4.61 -7.66 26.04
C GLY A 188 3.72 -7.86 24.81
N VAL A 189 2.78 -6.95 24.59
CA VAL A 189 1.90 -6.94 23.40
C VAL A 189 2.70 -6.83 22.11
N PHE A 190 3.65 -5.91 22.06
CA PHE A 190 4.50 -5.73 20.88
C PHE A 190 5.26 -7.01 20.51
N TRP A 191 5.95 -7.62 21.48
CA TRP A 191 6.70 -8.85 21.23
C TRP A 191 5.79 -10.03 20.88
N ARG A 192 4.64 -10.17 21.52
CA ARG A 192 3.64 -11.19 21.18
C ARG A 192 3.12 -10.96 19.75
N ALA A 193 2.66 -9.76 19.44
CA ALA A 193 2.18 -9.44 18.10
C ALA A 193 3.24 -9.67 17.03
N LEU A 194 4.48 -9.29 17.29
CA LEU A 194 5.57 -9.46 16.34
C LEU A 194 6.00 -10.93 16.19
N VAL A 195 6.34 -11.60 17.30
CA VAL A 195 6.91 -12.95 17.28
C VAL A 195 5.87 -14.00 16.93
N LEU A 196 4.69 -13.95 17.56
CA LEU A 196 3.62 -14.92 17.31
C LEU A 196 3.08 -14.78 15.90
N SER A 197 2.76 -13.56 15.45
CA SER A 197 2.24 -13.34 14.10
C SER A 197 3.27 -13.70 13.03
N THR A 198 4.56 -13.44 13.27
CA THR A 198 5.64 -13.87 12.39
C THR A 198 5.73 -15.40 12.32
N ALA A 199 5.69 -16.09 13.46
CA ALA A 199 5.74 -17.55 13.49
C ALA A 199 4.54 -18.18 12.79
N LEU A 200 3.32 -17.67 13.03
CA LEU A 200 2.10 -18.12 12.36
C LEU A 200 2.15 -17.83 10.85
N GLY A 201 2.59 -16.64 10.46
CA GLY A 201 2.74 -16.29 9.05
C GLY A 201 3.73 -17.22 8.33
N LEU A 202 4.89 -17.48 8.92
CA LEU A 202 5.87 -18.43 8.37
C LEU A 202 5.30 -19.86 8.27
N LEU A 203 4.57 -20.31 9.27
CA LEU A 203 3.95 -21.62 9.31
C LEU A 203 2.87 -21.76 8.23
N VAL A 204 1.87 -20.88 8.24
CA VAL A 204 0.70 -20.94 7.34
C VAL A 204 1.13 -20.71 5.90
N GLY A 205 1.93 -19.67 5.64
CA GLY A 205 2.43 -19.38 4.30
C GLY A 205 3.37 -20.47 3.78
N GLY A 206 4.31 -20.94 4.61
CA GLY A 206 5.26 -21.98 4.25
C GLY A 206 4.60 -23.33 3.98
N LEU A 207 3.67 -23.76 4.85
CA LEU A 207 2.89 -24.98 4.65
C LEU A 207 1.94 -24.84 3.45
N GLY A 208 1.22 -23.72 3.35
CA GLY A 208 0.30 -23.44 2.25
C GLY A 208 1.00 -23.51 0.90
N GLY A 209 2.17 -22.86 0.77
CA GLY A 209 2.95 -22.91 -0.46
C GLY A 209 3.47 -24.32 -0.80
N ARG A 210 3.92 -25.10 0.20
CA ARG A 210 4.35 -26.50 0.02
C ARG A 210 3.20 -27.41 -0.40
N LEU A 211 2.05 -27.27 0.27
CA LEU A 211 0.85 -28.07 -0.03
C LEU A 211 0.34 -27.78 -1.46
N LEU A 212 0.34 -26.51 -1.86
CA LEU A 212 -0.02 -26.16 -3.23
C LEU A 212 0.93 -26.79 -4.26
N GLN A 213 2.23 -26.76 -4.04
CA GLN A 213 3.20 -27.37 -4.94
C GLN A 213 3.05 -28.92 -4.96
N TRP A 214 2.82 -29.52 -3.81
CA TRP A 214 2.57 -30.96 -3.71
C TRP A 214 1.30 -31.38 -4.48
N SER A 215 0.20 -30.62 -4.34
CA SER A 215 -1.05 -30.85 -5.07
C SER A 215 -0.86 -30.65 -6.58
N ARG A 216 -0.10 -29.62 -6.99
CA ARG A 216 0.24 -29.37 -8.40
C ARG A 216 1.04 -30.52 -9.01
N ALA A 217 2.05 -31.02 -8.29
CA ALA A 217 2.88 -32.13 -8.77
C ALA A 217 2.09 -33.45 -9.02
N ARG A 218 0.92 -33.57 -8.35
CA ARG A 218 -0.01 -34.70 -8.54
C ARG A 218 -1.12 -34.42 -9.53
N GLY A 219 -1.20 -33.21 -10.09
CA GLY A 219 -2.29 -32.84 -10.98
C GLY A 219 -3.66 -32.73 -10.31
N TRP A 220 -3.72 -32.55 -8.99
CA TRP A 220 -4.97 -32.54 -8.21
C TRP A 220 -5.66 -31.18 -8.19
N VAL A 221 -4.94 -30.09 -8.46
CA VAL A 221 -5.48 -28.73 -8.40
C VAL A 221 -5.58 -28.11 -9.79
N THR A 222 -6.76 -27.59 -10.14
CA THR A 222 -6.97 -26.85 -11.39
C THR A 222 -6.39 -25.42 -11.29
N ARG A 223 -6.29 -24.74 -12.43
CA ARG A 223 -5.72 -23.38 -12.48
C ARG A 223 -6.57 -22.39 -11.68
N GLU A 224 -7.88 -22.47 -11.79
CA GLU A 224 -8.84 -21.59 -11.11
C GLU A 224 -8.74 -21.77 -9.59
N TRP A 225 -8.75 -23.03 -9.13
CA TRP A 225 -8.67 -23.33 -7.70
C TRP A 225 -7.32 -22.98 -7.05
N ARG A 226 -6.24 -22.92 -7.85
CA ARG A 226 -4.96 -22.40 -7.36
C ARG A 226 -5.06 -20.92 -6.94
N GLN A 227 -5.79 -20.13 -7.72
CA GLN A 227 -5.99 -18.71 -7.45
C GLN A 227 -6.87 -18.50 -6.21
N VAL A 228 -7.95 -19.27 -6.07
CA VAL A 228 -8.81 -19.26 -4.88
C VAL A 228 -8.04 -19.70 -3.63
N TYR A 229 -7.15 -20.70 -3.78
CA TYR A 229 -6.32 -21.16 -2.67
C TYR A 229 -5.40 -20.06 -2.09
N VAL A 230 -4.89 -19.15 -2.92
CA VAL A 230 -4.11 -18.00 -2.46
C VAL A 230 -4.94 -17.12 -1.53
N LEU A 231 -6.20 -16.84 -1.90
CA LEU A 231 -7.12 -16.07 -1.07
C LEU A 231 -7.38 -16.76 0.28
N ALA A 232 -7.61 -18.09 0.23
CA ALA A 232 -7.85 -18.86 1.44
C ALA A 232 -6.65 -18.85 2.40
N VAL A 233 -5.42 -18.93 1.88
CA VAL A 233 -4.20 -18.86 2.69
C VAL A 233 -4.01 -17.45 3.28
N ALA A 234 -4.29 -16.40 2.51
CA ALA A 234 -4.23 -15.02 3.01
C ALA A 234 -5.23 -14.79 4.16
N ALA A 235 -6.49 -15.17 3.94
CA ALA A 235 -7.54 -15.04 4.95
C ALA A 235 -7.27 -15.90 6.21
N ALA A 236 -6.80 -17.14 6.03
CA ALA A 236 -6.43 -18.01 7.16
C ALA A 236 -5.26 -17.44 7.96
N SER A 237 -4.27 -16.83 7.29
CA SER A 237 -3.13 -16.20 7.98
C SER A 237 -3.58 -15.02 8.83
N TYR A 238 -4.44 -14.17 8.29
CA TYR A 238 -5.02 -13.03 9.00
C TYR A 238 -5.86 -13.51 10.18
N GLY A 239 -6.84 -14.40 9.93
CA GLY A 239 -7.74 -14.88 10.96
C GLY A 239 -7.03 -15.61 12.12
N LEU A 240 -6.02 -16.45 11.82
CA LEU A 240 -5.21 -17.09 12.84
C LEU A 240 -4.40 -16.06 13.65
N GLY A 241 -3.88 -15.02 13.01
CA GLY A 241 -3.21 -13.92 13.70
C GLY A 241 -4.12 -13.24 14.71
N VAL A 242 -5.37 -12.93 14.30
CA VAL A 242 -6.37 -12.29 15.17
C VAL A 242 -6.82 -13.22 16.31
N VAL A 243 -7.20 -14.46 16.00
CA VAL A 243 -7.72 -15.43 17.01
C VAL A 243 -6.68 -15.76 18.09
N THR A 244 -5.40 -15.58 17.81
CA THR A 244 -4.32 -15.84 18.77
C THR A 244 -3.82 -14.58 19.47
N ASP A 245 -4.61 -13.50 19.48
CA ASP A 245 -4.27 -12.19 20.05
C ASP A 245 -2.97 -11.58 19.49
N GLY A 246 -2.63 -11.95 18.25
CA GLY A 246 -1.54 -11.37 17.48
C GLY A 246 -2.04 -10.29 16.50
N SER A 247 -1.17 -9.90 15.57
CA SER A 247 -1.54 -9.02 14.47
C SER A 247 -1.85 -9.82 13.21
N GLY A 248 -3.12 -9.83 12.78
CA GLY A 248 -3.55 -10.49 11.54
C GLY A 248 -2.81 -9.98 10.31
N PHE A 249 -2.55 -8.67 10.25
CA PHE A 249 -1.84 -8.04 9.13
C PHE A 249 -0.37 -8.45 9.07
N ILE A 250 0.33 -8.50 10.21
CA ILE A 250 1.73 -9.00 10.27
C ILE A 250 1.76 -10.47 9.84
N ALA A 251 0.81 -11.29 10.33
CA ALA A 251 0.73 -12.70 9.97
C ALA A 251 0.50 -12.89 8.47
N ALA A 252 -0.44 -12.14 7.86
CA ALA A 252 -0.73 -12.20 6.43
C ALA A 252 0.46 -11.74 5.57
N TRP A 253 1.12 -10.65 5.95
CA TRP A 253 2.30 -10.14 5.26
C TRP A 253 3.46 -11.13 5.26
N VAL A 254 3.80 -11.68 6.43
CA VAL A 254 4.84 -12.70 6.56
C VAL A 254 4.47 -13.99 5.83
N ALA A 255 3.18 -14.38 5.88
CA ALA A 255 2.68 -15.54 5.15
C ALA A 255 2.83 -15.38 3.64
N GLY A 256 2.61 -14.19 3.09
CA GLY A 256 2.86 -13.87 1.68
C GLY A 256 4.32 -14.17 1.29
N PHE A 257 5.31 -13.71 2.06
CA PHE A 257 6.73 -14.04 1.84
C PHE A 257 7.00 -15.54 1.88
N ALA A 258 6.54 -16.21 2.92
CA ALA A 258 6.79 -17.63 3.12
C ALA A 258 6.15 -18.48 2.01
N PHE A 259 4.93 -18.12 1.59
CA PHE A 259 4.19 -18.75 0.51
C PHE A 259 4.90 -18.55 -0.83
N GLY A 260 5.24 -17.30 -1.18
CA GLY A 260 5.97 -16.98 -2.41
C GLY A 260 7.35 -17.65 -2.48
N PHE A 261 8.07 -17.73 -1.34
CA PHE A 261 9.33 -18.46 -1.25
C PHE A 261 9.15 -19.96 -1.47
N ALA A 262 8.15 -20.58 -0.84
CA ALA A 262 7.85 -22.01 -1.01
C ALA A 262 7.47 -22.34 -2.45
N LEU A 263 6.66 -21.52 -3.12
CA LEU A 263 6.29 -21.71 -4.53
C LEU A 263 7.50 -21.69 -5.45
N ARG A 264 8.52 -20.88 -5.16
CA ARG A 264 9.73 -20.77 -5.99
C ARG A 264 10.75 -21.87 -5.74
N ARG A 265 10.90 -22.30 -4.49
CA ARG A 265 11.90 -23.30 -4.08
C ARG A 265 11.59 -24.70 -4.58
N TYR A 266 10.31 -25.07 -4.62
CA TYR A 266 9.86 -26.42 -4.94
C TYR A 266 9.32 -26.53 -6.37
N ARG A 267 9.77 -25.71 -7.31
CA ARG A 267 9.40 -25.81 -8.74
C ARG A 267 9.86 -27.14 -9.31
N THR A 268 8.91 -28.00 -9.60
CA THR A 268 9.11 -29.24 -10.40
C THR A 268 9.30 -28.84 -11.87
N GLY A 269 10.30 -29.45 -12.52
CA GLY A 269 10.74 -29.09 -13.86
C GLY A 269 9.61 -29.14 -14.91
N GLY A 270 9.60 -28.15 -15.80
CA GLY A 270 8.81 -28.12 -17.02
C GLY A 270 7.69 -27.08 -17.11
N GLU A 271 7.13 -26.60 -16.02
CA GLU A 271 6.07 -25.57 -16.09
C GLU A 271 6.62 -24.15 -16.18
N LYS A 272 6.30 -23.47 -17.28
CA LYS A 272 6.64 -22.06 -17.52
C LYS A 272 5.78 -21.05 -16.72
N GLU A 273 4.86 -21.56 -15.87
CA GLU A 273 3.95 -20.68 -15.13
C GLU A 273 4.67 -20.01 -13.96
N SER A 274 4.76 -18.70 -14.00
CA SER A 274 5.38 -17.91 -12.92
C SER A 274 4.45 -17.83 -11.71
N PRO A 275 4.99 -17.68 -10.47
CA PRO A 275 4.19 -17.39 -9.27
C PRO A 275 3.27 -16.18 -9.45
N ASP A 276 3.66 -15.24 -10.29
CA ASP A 276 2.92 -14.03 -10.62
C ASP A 276 1.53 -14.34 -11.20
N ARG A 277 1.39 -15.42 -12.03
CA ARG A 277 0.07 -15.84 -12.54
C ARG A 277 -0.80 -16.53 -11.49
N THR A 278 -0.20 -17.11 -10.47
CA THR A 278 -0.94 -17.70 -9.34
C THR A 278 -1.52 -16.60 -8.43
N ALA A 279 -0.84 -15.46 -8.33
CA ALA A 279 -1.29 -14.30 -7.57
C ALA A 279 -2.29 -13.40 -8.33
N GLU A 280 -2.36 -13.52 -9.66
CA GLU A 280 -3.06 -12.57 -10.55
C GLU A 280 -4.51 -12.28 -10.12
N PHE A 281 -5.27 -13.31 -9.73
CA PHE A 281 -6.65 -13.13 -9.27
C PHE A 281 -6.70 -12.43 -7.91
N ALA A 282 -5.82 -12.81 -6.99
CA ALA A 282 -5.75 -12.19 -5.67
C ALA A 282 -5.29 -10.72 -5.77
N GLU A 283 -4.34 -10.40 -6.65
CA GLU A 283 -3.91 -9.03 -6.95
C GLU A 283 -5.06 -8.20 -7.55
N ASN A 284 -5.80 -8.77 -8.52
CA ASN A 284 -6.94 -8.09 -9.14
C ASN A 284 -8.07 -7.84 -8.14
N LEU A 285 -8.38 -8.85 -7.30
CA LEU A 285 -9.38 -8.71 -6.25
C LEU A 285 -8.92 -7.70 -5.18
N GLY A 286 -7.67 -7.77 -4.73
CA GLY A 286 -7.09 -6.81 -3.81
C GLY A 286 -7.15 -5.38 -4.36
N GLY A 287 -6.82 -5.19 -5.65
CA GLY A 287 -6.93 -3.90 -6.33
C GLY A 287 -8.37 -3.38 -6.45
N LEU A 288 -9.35 -4.27 -6.67
CA LEU A 288 -10.77 -3.90 -6.66
C LEU A 288 -11.20 -3.46 -5.26
N LEU A 289 -10.90 -4.27 -4.24
CA LEU A 289 -11.22 -3.95 -2.85
C LEU A 289 -10.53 -2.64 -2.40
N ALA A 290 -9.27 -2.43 -2.79
CA ALA A 290 -8.57 -1.17 -2.53
C ALA A 290 -9.26 0.03 -3.19
N SER A 291 -9.78 -0.13 -4.41
CA SER A 291 -10.55 0.93 -5.08
C SER A 291 -11.87 1.23 -4.35
N MET A 292 -12.59 0.19 -3.90
CA MET A 292 -13.80 0.33 -3.08
C MET A 292 -13.47 0.98 -1.73
N SER A 293 -12.33 0.64 -1.14
CA SER A 293 -11.85 1.27 0.10
C SER A 293 -11.56 2.76 -0.07
N LEU A 294 -11.03 3.17 -1.23
CA LEU A 294 -10.84 4.60 -1.54
C LEU A 294 -12.17 5.34 -1.73
N LEU A 295 -13.21 4.67 -2.24
CA LEU A 295 -14.55 5.24 -2.30
C LEU A 295 -15.11 5.44 -0.88
N VAL A 296 -15.03 4.41 -0.05
CA VAL A 296 -15.42 4.48 1.37
C VAL A 296 -14.64 5.57 2.10
N PHE A 297 -13.34 5.65 1.89
CA PHE A 297 -12.50 6.72 2.43
C PHE A 297 -13.01 8.12 2.05
N GLY A 298 -13.38 8.31 0.78
CA GLY A 298 -13.96 9.57 0.31
C GLY A 298 -15.27 9.93 1.02
N ALA A 299 -16.13 8.94 1.24
CA ALA A 299 -17.44 9.14 1.87
C ALA A 299 -17.33 9.37 3.39
N VAL A 300 -16.56 8.51 4.07
CA VAL A 300 -16.57 8.37 5.54
C VAL A 300 -15.58 9.29 6.23
N LEU A 301 -14.39 9.44 5.67
CA LEU A 301 -13.30 10.17 6.31
C LEU A 301 -13.07 11.54 5.66
N LEU A 302 -12.88 11.59 4.34
CA LEU A 302 -12.46 12.81 3.69
C LEU A 302 -13.61 13.81 3.57
N GLY A 303 -14.80 13.38 3.13
CA GLY A 303 -15.95 14.27 2.95
C GLY A 303 -16.28 15.06 4.22
N PRO A 304 -16.57 14.40 5.36
CA PRO A 304 -16.86 15.09 6.62
C PRO A 304 -15.69 15.96 7.13
N THR A 305 -14.46 15.56 6.87
CA THR A 305 -13.27 16.33 7.30
C THR A 305 -13.15 17.66 6.58
N LEU A 306 -13.66 17.79 5.35
CA LEU A 306 -13.58 19.03 4.57
C LEU A 306 -14.29 20.23 5.25
N GLU A 307 -15.29 19.97 6.10
CA GLU A 307 -16.00 21.00 6.86
C GLU A 307 -15.20 21.52 8.06
N HIS A 308 -14.20 20.78 8.52
CA HIS A 308 -13.41 21.05 9.72
C HIS A 308 -11.93 21.29 9.43
N LEU A 309 -11.60 21.77 8.23
CA LEU A 309 -10.22 22.05 7.83
C LEU A 309 -9.61 23.19 8.65
N THR A 310 -8.41 22.93 9.17
CA THR A 310 -7.58 23.98 9.78
C THR A 310 -6.29 24.14 8.99
N TRP A 311 -5.71 25.36 9.01
CA TRP A 311 -4.45 25.61 8.33
C TRP A 311 -3.31 24.70 8.82
N ARG A 312 -3.33 24.28 10.10
CA ARG A 312 -2.33 23.37 10.69
C ARG A 312 -2.40 21.97 10.07
N ILE A 313 -3.61 21.43 9.89
CA ILE A 313 -3.83 20.13 9.24
C ILE A 313 -3.34 20.18 7.79
N VAL A 314 -3.71 21.23 7.04
CA VAL A 314 -3.29 21.41 5.65
C VAL A 314 -1.77 21.57 5.55
N LEU A 315 -1.16 22.37 6.43
CA LEU A 315 0.28 22.56 6.45
C LEU A 315 1.01 21.26 6.78
N TYR A 316 0.52 20.50 7.79
CA TYR A 316 1.08 19.18 8.09
C TYR A 316 0.98 18.25 6.88
N ALA A 317 -0.17 18.18 6.23
CA ALA A 317 -0.37 17.34 5.05
C ALA A 317 0.61 17.69 3.91
N VAL A 318 0.74 18.96 3.58
CA VAL A 318 1.69 19.42 2.54
C VAL A 318 3.13 19.09 2.92
N LEU A 319 3.55 19.37 4.15
CA LEU A 319 4.91 19.08 4.62
C LEU A 319 5.16 17.58 4.75
N SER A 320 4.15 16.79 5.11
CA SER A 320 4.23 15.31 5.15
C SER A 320 4.52 14.73 3.76
N LEU A 321 3.84 15.21 2.72
CA LEU A 321 4.03 14.74 1.34
C LEU A 321 5.31 15.27 0.69
N THR A 322 5.86 16.37 1.19
CA THR A 322 7.07 16.99 0.64
C THR A 322 8.28 16.77 1.56
N VAL A 323 8.41 17.54 2.62
CA VAL A 323 9.61 17.55 3.48
C VAL A 323 9.80 16.20 4.17
N VAL A 324 8.76 15.66 4.83
CA VAL A 324 8.83 14.41 5.60
C VAL A 324 9.10 13.21 4.68
N ARG A 325 8.69 13.26 3.42
CA ARG A 325 9.00 12.20 2.46
C ARG A 325 10.32 12.43 1.74
N MET A 326 10.53 13.64 1.16
CA MET A 326 11.66 13.88 0.25
C MET A 326 13.00 13.97 0.98
N VAL A 327 13.04 14.57 2.18
CA VAL A 327 14.30 14.72 2.95
C VAL A 327 14.81 13.35 3.44
N PRO A 328 14.02 12.48 4.11
CA PRO A 328 14.44 11.12 4.44
C PRO A 328 14.88 10.29 3.24
N VAL A 329 14.19 10.38 2.10
CA VAL A 329 14.61 9.71 0.87
C VAL A 329 15.96 10.24 0.41
N ALA A 330 16.16 11.56 0.36
CA ALA A 330 17.44 12.15 -0.03
C ALA A 330 18.57 11.71 0.91
N LEU A 331 18.35 11.71 2.22
CA LEU A 331 19.33 11.26 3.22
C LEU A 331 19.64 9.76 3.07
N SER A 332 18.63 8.93 2.87
CA SER A 332 18.82 7.48 2.69
C SER A 332 19.63 7.14 1.43
N LEU A 333 19.58 8.00 0.43
CA LEU A 333 20.25 7.82 -0.86
C LEU A 333 21.61 8.55 -0.96
N VAL A 334 22.07 9.19 0.11
CA VAL A 334 23.44 9.79 0.14
C VAL A 334 24.49 8.71 -0.14
N GLY A 335 25.39 8.99 -1.08
CA GLY A 335 26.45 8.04 -1.49
C GLY A 335 25.94 6.86 -2.35
N SER A 336 24.71 6.87 -2.82
CA SER A 336 24.16 5.83 -3.73
C SER A 336 24.70 5.93 -5.16
N GLY A 337 25.25 7.08 -5.56
CA GLY A 337 25.66 7.35 -6.93
C GLY A 337 24.52 7.78 -7.86
N LEU A 338 23.30 7.84 -7.38
CA LEU A 338 22.16 8.34 -8.15
C LEU A 338 22.24 9.86 -8.33
N ARG A 339 21.79 10.34 -9.48
CA ARG A 339 21.75 11.78 -9.79
C ARG A 339 20.64 12.50 -9.02
N PRO A 340 20.80 13.80 -8.69
CA PRO A 340 19.79 14.56 -7.93
C PRO A 340 18.38 14.54 -8.53
N PRO A 341 18.16 14.61 -9.86
CA PRO A 341 16.82 14.49 -10.43
C PRO A 341 16.18 13.13 -10.18
N THR A 342 16.98 12.05 -10.12
CA THR A 342 16.52 10.69 -9.78
C THR A 342 16.10 10.62 -8.33
N VAL A 343 16.91 11.17 -7.42
CA VAL A 343 16.59 11.26 -5.99
C VAL A 343 15.31 12.07 -5.75
N ALA A 344 15.17 13.21 -6.43
CA ALA A 344 13.96 14.04 -6.36
C ALA A 344 12.72 13.30 -6.90
N TYR A 345 12.86 12.54 -7.99
CA TYR A 345 11.79 11.72 -8.55
C TYR A 345 11.34 10.63 -7.57
N ILE A 346 12.28 9.87 -7.00
CA ILE A 346 12.00 8.85 -5.99
C ILE A 346 11.36 9.46 -4.75
N GLY A 347 11.86 10.61 -4.29
CA GLY A 347 11.32 11.33 -3.14
C GLY A 347 9.89 11.79 -3.37
N TRP A 348 9.56 12.30 -4.55
CA TRP A 348 8.21 12.74 -4.90
C TRP A 348 7.23 11.56 -5.00
N PHE A 349 7.60 10.45 -5.68
CA PHE A 349 6.69 9.32 -5.88
C PHE A 349 6.59 8.39 -4.67
N GLY A 350 6.00 8.92 -3.60
CA GLY A 350 5.63 8.20 -2.39
C GLY A 350 4.18 8.52 -1.98
N PRO A 351 3.16 8.22 -2.84
CA PRO A 351 1.77 8.53 -2.50
C PRO A 351 1.28 7.74 -1.29
N ARG A 352 0.41 8.35 -0.48
CA ARG A 352 -0.24 7.72 0.68
C ARG A 352 -1.58 7.15 0.24
N GLY A 353 -1.91 5.94 0.67
CA GLY A 353 -3.06 5.21 0.18
C GLY A 353 -3.78 4.34 1.19
N LEU A 354 -4.17 3.15 0.77
CA LEU A 354 -5.03 2.22 1.51
C LEU A 354 -4.52 1.92 2.92
N ALA A 355 -3.24 1.60 3.09
CA ALA A 355 -2.69 1.24 4.39
C ALA A 355 -2.90 2.37 5.42
N SER A 356 -2.64 3.63 5.04
CA SER A 356 -2.87 4.78 5.92
C SER A 356 -4.33 4.92 6.34
N VAL A 357 -5.27 4.66 5.42
CA VAL A 357 -6.72 4.71 5.71
C VAL A 357 -7.12 3.62 6.69
N VAL A 358 -6.70 2.38 6.43
CA VAL A 358 -7.05 1.24 7.30
C VAL A 358 -6.46 1.41 8.69
N LEU A 359 -5.19 1.80 8.79
CA LEU A 359 -4.54 2.01 10.09
C LEU A 359 -5.21 3.15 10.89
N ALA A 360 -5.68 4.22 10.23
CA ALA A 360 -6.43 5.28 10.91
C ALA A 360 -7.78 4.79 11.44
N LEU A 361 -8.47 3.93 10.69
CA LEU A 361 -9.74 3.34 11.13
C LEU A 361 -9.56 2.34 12.27
N LEU A 362 -8.48 1.56 12.28
CA LEU A 362 -8.13 0.72 13.43
C LEU A 362 -7.88 1.53 14.70
N VAL A 363 -7.28 2.73 14.58
CA VAL A 363 -7.18 3.64 15.73
C VAL A 363 -8.55 4.16 16.15
N ALA A 364 -9.47 4.37 15.18
CA ALA A 364 -10.83 4.82 15.48
C ALA A 364 -11.67 3.77 16.23
N GLU A 365 -11.39 2.47 16.06
CA GLU A 365 -11.99 1.39 16.88
C GLU A 365 -11.62 1.51 18.36
N GLU A 366 -10.43 2.03 18.67
CA GLU A 366 -9.95 2.32 20.01
C GLU A 366 -10.37 3.71 20.52
N SER A 367 -11.38 4.34 19.91
CA SER A 367 -11.79 5.72 20.17
C SER A 367 -12.08 6.04 21.64
N ALA A 368 -12.58 5.06 22.40
CA ALA A 368 -12.82 5.21 23.85
C ALA A 368 -11.52 5.49 24.64
N HIS A 369 -10.36 5.12 24.12
CA HIS A 369 -9.06 5.15 24.81
C HIS A 369 -8.04 6.07 24.13
N VAL A 370 -8.33 6.57 22.92
CA VAL A 370 -7.48 7.48 22.15
C VAL A 370 -8.10 8.88 22.10
N PRO A 371 -7.73 9.79 23.01
CA PRO A 371 -8.39 11.12 23.13
C PRO A 371 -8.33 11.95 21.85
N GLY A 372 -7.26 11.86 21.09
CA GLY A 372 -7.02 12.64 19.86
C GLY A 372 -7.45 11.95 18.58
N VAL A 373 -8.22 10.85 18.65
CA VAL A 373 -8.58 10.03 17.49
C VAL A 373 -9.21 10.83 16.33
N GLU A 374 -10.07 11.78 16.67
CA GLU A 374 -10.74 12.61 15.66
C GLU A 374 -9.76 13.53 14.91
N LEU A 375 -8.85 14.18 15.66
CA LEU A 375 -7.81 15.01 15.03
C LEU A 375 -6.85 14.16 14.20
N LEU A 376 -6.44 13.00 14.71
CA LEU A 376 -5.60 12.03 13.99
C LEU A 376 -6.28 11.60 12.69
N GLY A 377 -7.54 11.19 12.74
CA GLY A 377 -8.34 10.80 11.58
C GLY A 377 -8.42 11.92 10.53
N ARG A 378 -8.69 13.15 10.95
CA ARG A 378 -8.72 14.32 10.05
C ARG A 378 -7.38 14.58 9.38
N VAL A 379 -6.27 14.51 10.12
CA VAL A 379 -4.91 14.68 9.57
C VAL A 379 -4.61 13.63 8.52
N VAL A 380 -4.93 12.36 8.80
CA VAL A 380 -4.75 11.26 7.84
C VAL A 380 -5.63 11.46 6.62
N ALA A 381 -6.92 11.81 6.81
CA ALA A 381 -7.86 12.04 5.73
C ALA A 381 -7.37 13.14 4.76
N VAL A 382 -6.97 14.29 5.29
CA VAL A 382 -6.47 15.40 4.45
C VAL A 382 -5.17 15.02 3.75
N THR A 383 -4.25 14.34 4.45
CA THR A 383 -2.96 13.95 3.87
C THR A 383 -3.13 12.93 2.75
N VAL A 384 -3.96 11.89 2.94
CA VAL A 384 -4.25 10.89 1.91
C VAL A 384 -5.03 11.51 0.75
N GLY A 385 -6.05 12.32 1.02
CA GLY A 385 -6.82 13.01 -0.03
C GLY A 385 -5.95 13.92 -0.89
N LEU A 386 -5.08 14.72 -0.26
CA LEU A 386 -4.13 15.58 -0.96
C LEU A 386 -3.09 14.74 -1.73
N SER A 387 -2.64 13.61 -1.16
CA SER A 387 -1.75 12.67 -1.84
C SER A 387 -2.36 12.10 -3.11
N VAL A 388 -3.60 11.60 -3.05
CA VAL A 388 -4.33 11.07 -4.21
C VAL A 388 -4.42 12.12 -5.32
N LEU A 389 -4.75 13.36 -4.96
CA LEU A 389 -4.89 14.46 -5.90
C LEU A 389 -3.53 14.83 -6.53
N LEU A 390 -2.53 15.16 -5.71
CA LEU A 390 -1.24 15.68 -6.19
C LEU A 390 -0.47 14.63 -6.99
N HIS A 391 -0.37 13.40 -6.49
CA HIS A 391 0.35 12.35 -7.21
C HIS A 391 -0.42 11.86 -8.42
N GLY A 392 -1.76 11.77 -8.35
CA GLY A 392 -2.59 11.41 -9.49
C GLY A 392 -2.42 12.36 -10.67
N VAL A 393 -2.51 13.68 -10.41
CA VAL A 393 -2.41 14.71 -11.46
C VAL A 393 -0.96 14.86 -11.98
N SER A 394 0.05 14.75 -11.09
CA SER A 394 1.44 14.98 -11.48
C SER A 394 2.14 13.77 -12.09
N ALA A 395 1.59 12.55 -11.93
CA ALA A 395 2.28 11.31 -12.28
C ALA A 395 2.76 11.25 -13.73
N VAL A 396 1.88 11.52 -14.69
CA VAL A 396 2.21 11.46 -16.12
C VAL A 396 3.25 12.52 -16.49
N ALA A 397 2.99 13.77 -16.11
CA ALA A 397 3.84 14.90 -16.48
C ALA A 397 5.27 14.78 -15.91
N LEU A 398 5.39 14.36 -14.65
CA LEU A 398 6.69 14.20 -14.00
C LEU A 398 7.43 12.97 -14.50
N ALA A 399 6.74 11.85 -14.79
CA ALA A 399 7.36 10.67 -15.38
C ALA A 399 7.93 10.97 -16.78
N GLU A 400 7.20 11.71 -17.62
CA GLU A 400 7.68 12.12 -18.92
C GLU A 400 8.84 13.13 -18.85
N ARG A 401 8.75 14.10 -17.93
CA ARG A 401 9.83 15.09 -17.72
C ARG A 401 11.10 14.42 -17.25
N TYR A 402 11.00 13.51 -16.28
CA TYR A 402 12.12 12.74 -15.75
C TYR A 402 12.69 11.80 -16.84
N GLY A 403 11.84 11.11 -17.60
CA GLY A 403 12.27 10.24 -18.69
C GLY A 403 13.05 10.98 -19.77
N ARG A 404 12.58 12.16 -20.23
CA ARG A 404 13.33 13.02 -21.16
C ARG A 404 14.67 13.49 -20.61
N TRP A 405 14.73 13.83 -19.32
CA TRP A 405 15.99 14.17 -18.66
C TRP A 405 16.95 12.97 -18.67
N TYR A 406 16.45 11.79 -18.28
CA TYR A 406 17.25 10.57 -18.24
C TYR A 406 17.79 10.18 -19.61
N GLU A 407 16.99 10.20 -20.67
CA GLU A 407 17.43 9.93 -22.06
C GLU A 407 18.60 10.84 -22.47
N LYS A 408 18.52 12.14 -22.13
CA LYS A 408 19.60 13.10 -22.40
C LYS A 408 20.86 12.82 -21.56
N ALA A 409 20.67 12.49 -20.28
CA ALA A 409 21.78 12.21 -19.39
C ALA A 409 22.52 10.92 -19.78
N ALA A 410 21.79 9.86 -20.16
CA ALA A 410 22.34 8.60 -20.63
C ALA A 410 23.11 8.74 -21.97
N ALA A 411 22.64 9.61 -22.87
CA ALA A 411 23.35 9.91 -24.10
C ALA A 411 24.66 10.71 -23.87
N ALA A 412 24.68 11.56 -22.84
CA ALA A 412 25.83 12.40 -22.51
C ALA A 412 26.88 11.74 -21.61
N THR A 413 26.50 10.76 -20.80
CA THR A 413 27.35 10.16 -19.78
C THR A 413 27.18 8.64 -19.80
N ARG A 414 28.26 7.89 -20.01
CA ARG A 414 28.25 6.42 -19.91
C ARG A 414 28.35 5.98 -18.45
N GLY A 415 27.67 4.88 -18.10
CA GLY A 415 27.79 4.25 -16.79
C GLY A 415 27.05 4.98 -15.68
N LEU A 416 25.89 5.55 -15.98
CA LEU A 416 24.98 6.08 -14.97
C LEU A 416 24.53 4.93 -14.04
N ARG A 417 24.43 5.23 -12.75
CA ARG A 417 23.93 4.26 -11.75
C ARG A 417 22.50 3.82 -12.05
N GLU A 418 21.73 4.69 -12.66
CA GLU A 418 20.35 4.44 -13.12
C GLU A 418 20.24 3.37 -14.22
N GLU A 419 21.35 3.07 -14.92
CA GLU A 419 21.43 2.04 -15.97
C GLU A 419 21.68 0.63 -15.40
N GLU A 420 21.89 0.50 -14.09
CA GLU A 420 22.16 -0.80 -13.47
C GLU A 420 21.05 -1.80 -13.81
N PRO A 421 21.38 -2.96 -14.40
CA PRO A 421 20.40 -3.94 -14.81
C PRO A 421 19.69 -4.55 -13.59
N VAL A 422 18.39 -4.52 -13.60
CA VAL A 422 17.55 -5.21 -12.62
C VAL A 422 16.79 -6.35 -13.30
N PRO A 423 16.50 -7.45 -12.60
CA PRO A 423 15.70 -8.53 -13.15
C PRO A 423 14.28 -8.03 -13.45
N GLU A 424 13.95 -7.86 -14.72
CA GLU A 424 12.55 -7.61 -15.09
C GLU A 424 11.72 -8.88 -14.83
N PRO A 425 10.50 -8.75 -14.29
CA PRO A 425 9.60 -9.90 -14.17
C PRO A 425 9.31 -10.48 -15.55
N PRO A 426 9.47 -11.80 -15.75
CA PRO A 426 9.11 -12.43 -17.02
C PRO A 426 7.60 -12.39 -17.17
N GLY A 427 7.05 -11.47 -17.96
CA GLY A 427 5.62 -11.49 -18.25
C GLY A 427 4.98 -10.22 -18.80
N ARG A 428 5.66 -9.07 -18.76
CA ARG A 428 5.17 -7.87 -19.48
C ARG A 428 5.86 -7.70 -20.83
N ARG A 429 5.90 -8.77 -21.66
CA ARG A 429 6.15 -8.61 -23.09
C ARG A 429 4.94 -7.88 -23.69
N ARG A 430 5.15 -6.59 -24.03
CA ARG A 430 4.49 -5.79 -25.04
C ARG A 430 3.19 -6.38 -25.63
N LEU A 431 2.06 -5.88 -25.18
CA LEU A 431 0.82 -5.84 -25.98
C LEU A 431 0.92 -4.85 -27.17
N GLY A 432 2.13 -4.52 -27.59
CA GLY A 432 2.41 -3.55 -28.65
C GLY A 432 3.20 -4.06 -29.85
N SER A 433 3.40 -5.38 -30.01
CA SER A 433 4.16 -5.92 -31.15
C SER A 433 3.39 -6.94 -32.01
N LEU A 434 2.08 -6.96 -31.96
CA LEU A 434 1.23 -7.84 -32.78
C LEU A 434 0.56 -7.11 -33.96
N ASP A 435 1.11 -6.03 -34.49
CA ASP A 435 0.65 -5.46 -35.75
C ASP A 435 1.83 -4.89 -36.55
N ARG A 436 2.62 -5.77 -37.14
CA ARG A 436 3.25 -5.54 -38.44
C ARG A 436 2.91 -6.73 -39.33
N PRO A 437 2.02 -6.56 -40.31
CA PRO A 437 1.89 -7.53 -41.36
C PRO A 437 3.20 -7.54 -42.16
N GLU A 438 3.81 -8.70 -42.31
CA GLU A 438 4.87 -8.93 -43.26
C GLU A 438 4.35 -8.58 -44.69
N ARG A 439 5.04 -7.64 -45.32
CA ARG A 439 4.97 -7.47 -46.76
C ARG A 439 6.25 -8.00 -47.39
#